data_9d01a9b3535b78ea1284a1ee54b36fd5
#
_entry.id   9d01a9b3535b78ea1284a1ee54b36fd5
#
_cell.length_a   1.000
_cell.length_b   1.000
_cell.length_c   1.000
_cell.angle_alpha   90.00
_cell.angle_beta   90.00
_cell.angle_gamma   90.00
#
_symmetry.space_group_name_H-M   'P 1'
#
loop_
_entity.id
_entity.type
_entity.pdbx_description
1 polymer ?
#
loop_
_entity_poly.entity_id
_entity_poly.type
_entity_poly.pdbx_seq_one_letter_code
_entity_poly.pdbx_strand_id
1 'polypeptide(L)'
;MIRPYLVALLMAFAIITPAAAQPGSASSIPQSALVQPEELAASLKAGQKPVILQVGFRKMYDEAHIPGALYAGPTGKEDGIAQLKTAAASLDKTKSVVIYCGCCPWSRCPNIAAAWKTLSELGFTQLKVLYIPNNFGADWAEKGYPVVHG
;
A
#
# COMPACT_ATOMS: atom_id res chain seq x y z
N MET A 1 -18.00 61.30 41.79
CA MET A 1 -17.10 61.09 40.67
C MET A 1 -16.94 59.58 40.47
N ILE A 2 -17.67 58.97 39.54
CA ILE A 2 -17.68 57.53 39.30
C ILE A 2 -16.94 57.31 37.97
N ARG A 3 -15.78 56.60 38.01
CA ARG A 3 -15.01 56.24 36.83
C ARG A 3 -15.56 54.95 36.30
N PRO A 4 -15.94 54.85 35.01
CA PRO A 4 -16.29 53.60 34.41
C PRO A 4 -15.02 52.83 33.96
N TYR A 5 -14.85 51.60 34.44
CA TYR A 5 -13.84 50.65 33.94
C TYR A 5 -14.34 50.05 32.64
N LEU A 6 -13.64 50.34 31.56
CA LEU A 6 -13.84 49.70 30.24
C LEU A 6 -13.21 48.31 30.30
N VAL A 7 -14.02 47.27 30.35
CA VAL A 7 -13.56 45.89 30.22
C VAL A 7 -13.46 45.58 28.72
N ALA A 8 -12.22 45.54 28.21
CA ALA A 8 -11.96 45.11 26.85
C ALA A 8 -12.03 43.58 26.77
N LEU A 9 -13.07 43.06 26.14
CA LEU A 9 -13.26 41.64 25.87
C LEU A 9 -12.42 41.26 24.65
N LEU A 10 -11.24 40.65 24.86
CA LEU A 10 -10.40 40.06 23.81
C LEU A 10 -11.01 38.74 23.33
N MET A 11 -11.71 38.80 22.22
CA MET A 11 -12.11 37.57 21.51
C MET A 11 -10.89 36.96 20.81
N ALA A 12 -10.38 35.86 21.37
CA ALA A 12 -9.37 35.02 20.71
C ALA A 12 -10.02 34.24 19.58
N PHE A 13 -9.79 34.66 18.36
CA PHE A 13 -10.13 33.87 17.17
C PHE A 13 -9.16 32.67 17.08
N ALA A 14 -9.64 31.49 17.41
CA ALA A 14 -8.90 30.26 17.14
C ALA A 14 -8.88 30.00 15.62
N ILE A 15 -7.71 30.18 14.99
CA ILE A 15 -7.48 29.86 13.60
C ILE A 15 -7.37 28.33 13.52
N ILE A 16 -8.44 27.66 13.08
CA ILE A 16 -8.41 26.24 12.74
C ILE A 16 -7.68 26.12 11.40
N THR A 17 -6.38 25.80 11.44
CA THR A 17 -5.63 25.43 10.26
C THR A 17 -6.11 24.04 9.80
N PRO A 18 -6.56 23.87 8.55
CA PRO A 18 -6.86 22.55 8.04
C PRO A 18 -5.57 21.74 8.03
N ALA A 19 -5.57 20.57 8.68
CA ALA A 19 -4.48 19.61 8.61
C ALA A 19 -4.32 19.18 7.14
N ALA A 20 -3.22 19.57 6.52
CA ALA A 20 -2.87 19.10 5.19
C ALA A 20 -2.75 17.57 5.27
N ALA A 21 -3.60 16.87 4.50
CA ALA A 21 -3.52 15.42 4.36
C ALA A 21 -2.11 15.06 3.85
N GLN A 22 -1.33 14.37 4.67
CA GLN A 22 -0.01 13.88 4.27
C GLN A 22 -0.19 12.83 3.16
N PRO A 23 0.62 12.88 2.10
CA PRO A 23 0.54 11.89 1.03
C PRO A 23 0.73 10.49 1.60
N GLY A 24 -0.29 9.68 1.45
CA GLY A 24 -0.55 8.32 1.84
C GLY A 24 0.59 7.51 2.46
N SER A 25 0.51 7.30 3.76
CA SER A 25 1.24 6.20 4.38
C SER A 25 0.42 4.89 4.22
N ALA A 26 1.09 3.73 4.23
CA ALA A 26 0.42 2.42 4.18
C ALA A 26 -0.60 2.22 5.32
N SER A 27 -0.50 2.99 6.39
CA SER A 27 -1.45 3.02 7.52
C SER A 27 -2.87 3.52 7.16
N SER A 28 -3.07 4.12 5.99
CA SER A 28 -4.41 4.50 5.49
C SER A 28 -5.21 3.33 4.90
N ILE A 29 -4.58 2.15 4.71
CA ILE A 29 -5.22 0.97 4.16
C ILE A 29 -6.07 0.29 5.25
N PRO A 30 -7.35 -0.05 4.96
CA PRO A 30 -8.19 -0.72 5.93
C PRO A 30 -7.60 -2.04 6.42
N GLN A 31 -7.68 -2.31 7.72
CA GLN A 31 -7.21 -3.58 8.30
C GLN A 31 -7.84 -4.79 7.60
N SER A 32 -9.10 -4.70 7.20
CA SER A 32 -9.82 -5.75 6.48
C SER A 32 -9.28 -6.05 5.07
N ALA A 33 -8.46 -5.17 4.53
CA ALA A 33 -7.80 -5.36 3.24
C ALA A 33 -6.43 -6.04 3.37
N LEU A 34 -5.90 -6.16 4.59
CA LEU A 34 -4.61 -6.82 4.82
C LEU A 34 -4.77 -8.34 4.77
N VAL A 35 -3.80 -9.01 4.16
CA VAL A 35 -3.62 -10.46 4.24
C VAL A 35 -2.26 -10.76 4.86
N GLN A 36 -2.22 -11.70 5.80
CA GLN A 36 -0.97 -12.07 6.46
C GLN A 36 -0.12 -12.96 5.54
N PRO A 37 1.22 -12.95 5.67
CA PRO A 37 2.10 -13.79 4.86
C PRO A 37 1.75 -15.28 4.91
N GLU A 38 1.49 -15.81 6.09
CA GLU A 38 1.09 -17.20 6.28
C GLU A 38 -0.25 -17.54 5.61
N GLU A 39 -1.21 -16.63 5.61
CA GLU A 39 -2.51 -16.82 4.97
C GLU A 39 -2.37 -16.90 3.45
N LEU A 40 -1.60 -15.98 2.86
CA LEU A 40 -1.35 -15.99 1.42
C LEU A 40 -0.54 -17.23 1.03
N ALA A 41 0.51 -17.59 1.78
CA ALA A 41 1.32 -18.78 1.51
C ALA A 41 0.48 -20.06 1.57
N ALA A 42 -0.41 -20.20 2.57
CA ALA A 42 -1.34 -21.34 2.68
C ALA A 42 -2.32 -21.37 1.51
N SER A 43 -2.85 -20.23 1.09
CA SER A 43 -3.74 -20.08 -0.06
C SER A 43 -3.08 -20.53 -1.38
N LEU A 44 -1.84 -20.10 -1.60
CA LEU A 44 -1.06 -20.52 -2.77
C LEU A 44 -0.77 -22.02 -2.76
N LYS A 45 -0.40 -22.58 -1.59
CA LYS A 45 -0.20 -24.02 -1.41
C LYS A 45 -1.46 -24.84 -1.66
N ALA A 46 -2.63 -24.30 -1.34
CA ALA A 46 -3.93 -24.89 -1.62
C ALA A 46 -4.37 -24.75 -3.08
N GLY A 47 -3.51 -24.21 -3.96
CA GLY A 47 -3.78 -24.06 -5.38
C GLY A 47 -4.61 -22.84 -5.78
N GLN A 48 -4.87 -21.93 -4.85
CA GLN A 48 -5.49 -20.66 -5.18
C GLN A 48 -4.54 -19.81 -6.03
N LYS A 49 -5.10 -19.07 -6.98
CA LYS A 49 -4.33 -18.24 -7.92
C LYS A 49 -4.85 -16.81 -7.96
N PRO A 50 -4.70 -16.04 -6.88
CA PRO A 50 -5.00 -14.60 -6.94
C PRO A 50 -4.05 -13.93 -7.93
N VAL A 51 -4.45 -12.81 -8.51
CA VAL A 51 -3.51 -11.95 -9.21
C VAL A 51 -2.61 -11.30 -8.18
N ILE A 52 -1.30 -11.44 -8.31
CA ILE A 52 -0.34 -10.84 -7.38
C ILE A 52 0.49 -9.80 -8.13
N LEU A 53 0.55 -8.58 -7.60
CA LEU A 53 1.31 -7.48 -8.18
C LEU A 53 2.41 -7.03 -7.21
N GLN A 54 3.66 -7.11 -7.66
CA GLN A 54 4.79 -6.54 -6.94
C GLN A 54 4.98 -5.08 -7.37
N VAL A 55 4.85 -4.16 -6.41
CA VAL A 55 4.85 -2.72 -6.65
C VAL A 55 6.09 -2.00 -6.10
N GLY A 56 7.19 -2.75 -5.91
CA GLY A 56 8.48 -2.25 -5.47
C GLY A 56 9.49 -2.11 -6.59
N PHE A 57 10.77 -2.12 -6.23
CA PHE A 57 11.86 -1.96 -7.21
C PHE A 57 12.07 -3.21 -8.07
N ARG A 58 12.36 -3.02 -9.34
CA ARG A 58 12.61 -4.08 -10.32
C ARG A 58 13.69 -5.05 -9.87
N LYS A 59 14.80 -4.53 -9.33
CA LYS A 59 15.90 -5.35 -8.82
C LYS A 59 15.42 -6.37 -7.77
N MET A 60 14.55 -5.98 -6.87
CA MET A 60 14.02 -6.89 -5.84
C MET A 60 13.12 -7.96 -6.43
N TYR A 61 12.32 -7.62 -7.42
CA TYR A 61 11.51 -8.58 -8.15
C TYR A 61 12.39 -9.63 -8.85
N ASP A 62 13.45 -9.18 -9.53
CA ASP A 62 14.37 -10.06 -10.24
C ASP A 62 15.20 -10.92 -9.25
N GLU A 63 15.53 -10.42 -8.08
CA GLU A 63 16.23 -11.21 -7.04
C GLU A 63 15.34 -12.32 -6.47
N ALA A 64 14.13 -11.98 -6.04
CA ALA A 64 13.16 -12.95 -5.54
C ALA A 64 11.74 -12.35 -5.49
N HIS A 65 10.77 -13.11 -5.93
CA HIS A 65 9.35 -12.71 -5.88
C HIS A 65 8.42 -13.90 -5.60
N ILE A 66 7.18 -13.62 -5.27
CA ILE A 66 6.14 -14.65 -5.07
C ILE A 66 5.83 -15.32 -6.42
N PRO A 67 5.75 -16.68 -6.50
CA PRO A 67 5.43 -17.36 -7.75
C PRO A 67 4.16 -16.82 -8.42
N GLY A 68 4.26 -16.50 -9.70
CA GLY A 68 3.14 -15.94 -10.49
C GLY A 68 2.85 -14.46 -10.25
N ALA A 69 3.62 -13.78 -9.41
CA ALA A 69 3.51 -12.33 -9.28
C ALA A 69 3.95 -11.63 -10.57
N LEU A 70 3.24 -10.58 -10.92
CA LEU A 70 3.57 -9.67 -12.01
C LEU A 70 4.30 -8.45 -11.45
N TYR A 71 5.35 -8.03 -12.15
CA TYR A 71 5.99 -6.76 -11.83
C TYR A 71 5.13 -5.58 -12.29
N ALA A 72 4.85 -4.64 -11.38
CA ALA A 72 3.96 -3.52 -11.61
C ALA A 72 4.58 -2.15 -11.23
N GLY A 73 5.92 -2.08 -11.16
CA GLY A 73 6.69 -0.84 -11.00
C GLY A 73 6.80 -0.33 -9.57
N PRO A 74 7.76 0.57 -9.29
CA PRO A 74 7.88 1.23 -7.99
C PRO A 74 6.88 2.39 -7.91
N THR A 75 5.67 2.09 -7.47
CA THR A 75 4.50 3.00 -7.53
C THR A 75 4.58 4.25 -6.64
N GLY A 76 5.64 4.42 -5.87
CA GLY A 76 5.98 5.70 -5.24
C GLY A 76 6.49 6.76 -6.22
N LYS A 77 6.60 6.44 -7.53
CA LYS A 77 7.03 7.32 -8.62
C LYS A 77 6.00 7.32 -9.74
N GLU A 78 5.94 8.37 -10.53
CA GLU A 78 4.97 8.52 -11.64
C GLU A 78 5.12 7.41 -12.70
N ASP A 79 6.35 7.10 -13.11
CA ASP A 79 6.62 6.02 -14.07
C ASP A 79 6.17 4.66 -13.53
N GLY A 80 6.31 4.44 -12.22
CA GLY A 80 5.81 3.24 -11.56
C GLY A 80 4.29 3.17 -11.53
N ILE A 81 3.61 4.30 -11.35
CA ILE A 81 2.14 4.37 -11.49
C ILE A 81 1.72 4.07 -12.94
N ALA A 82 2.44 4.56 -13.94
CA ALA A 82 2.18 4.24 -15.34
C ALA A 82 2.36 2.73 -15.62
N GLN A 83 3.42 2.11 -15.08
CA GLN A 83 3.66 0.67 -15.16
C GLN A 83 2.54 -0.13 -14.48
N LEU A 84 2.09 0.27 -13.28
CA LEU A 84 0.96 -0.35 -12.61
C LEU A 84 -0.30 -0.30 -13.46
N LYS A 85 -0.64 0.86 -14.01
CA LYS A 85 -1.81 1.01 -14.89
C LYS A 85 -1.73 0.10 -16.12
N THR A 86 -0.54 -0.01 -16.73
CA THR A 86 -0.30 -0.92 -17.85
C THR A 86 -0.48 -2.39 -17.45
N ALA A 87 0.12 -2.81 -16.33
CA ALA A 87 -0.02 -4.16 -15.81
C ALA A 87 -1.48 -4.50 -15.44
N ALA A 88 -2.23 -3.53 -14.96
CA ALA A 88 -3.63 -3.69 -14.54
C ALA A 88 -4.64 -3.60 -15.69
N ALA A 89 -4.24 -3.11 -16.87
CA ALA A 89 -5.17 -2.80 -17.97
C ALA A 89 -5.98 -4.00 -18.47
N SER A 90 -5.39 -5.19 -18.46
CA SER A 90 -6.02 -6.45 -18.91
C SER A 90 -6.60 -7.29 -17.77
N LEU A 91 -6.49 -6.85 -16.53
CA LEU A 91 -6.96 -7.61 -15.38
C LEU A 91 -8.46 -7.45 -15.16
N ASP A 92 -9.11 -8.53 -14.79
CA ASP A 92 -10.52 -8.51 -14.37
C ASP A 92 -10.63 -7.84 -12.98
N LYS A 93 -11.32 -6.72 -12.94
CA LYS A 93 -11.47 -5.88 -11.74
C LYS A 93 -12.31 -6.50 -10.63
N THR A 94 -13.02 -7.58 -10.94
CA THR A 94 -13.84 -8.35 -9.99
C THR A 94 -13.07 -9.52 -9.36
N LYS A 95 -11.88 -9.82 -9.84
CA LYS A 95 -11.03 -10.88 -9.30
C LYS A 95 -10.20 -10.38 -8.10
N SER A 96 -9.81 -11.33 -7.25
CA SER A 96 -8.92 -11.04 -6.13
C SER A 96 -7.54 -10.62 -6.64
N VAL A 97 -7.14 -9.43 -6.25
CA VAL A 97 -5.81 -8.86 -6.53
C VAL A 97 -5.09 -8.61 -5.21
N VAL A 98 -3.88 -9.13 -5.07
CA VAL A 98 -3.01 -8.90 -3.92
C VAL A 98 -1.82 -8.06 -4.36
N ILE A 99 -1.60 -6.92 -3.75
CA ILE A 99 -0.40 -6.10 -3.98
C ILE A 99 0.60 -6.29 -2.85
N TYR A 100 1.90 -6.25 -3.17
CA TYR A 100 2.96 -6.20 -2.17
C TYR A 100 4.18 -5.44 -2.67
N CYS A 101 4.98 -4.93 -1.73
CA CYS A 101 6.22 -4.23 -2.05
C CYS A 101 7.43 -4.95 -1.45
N GLY A 102 7.54 -4.99 -0.13
CA GLY A 102 8.65 -5.65 0.58
C GLY A 102 10.00 -4.94 0.52
N CYS A 103 10.07 -3.72 -0.03
CA CYS A 103 11.34 -2.97 -0.14
C CYS A 103 11.72 -2.20 1.12
N CYS A 104 10.77 -1.98 2.03
CA CYS A 104 10.94 -1.13 3.20
C CYS A 104 9.88 -1.48 4.25
N PRO A 105 10.09 -1.07 5.51
CA PRO A 105 9.10 -1.27 6.55
C PRO A 105 7.74 -0.70 6.18
N TRP A 106 6.67 -1.41 6.57
CA TRP A 106 5.28 -1.07 6.28
C TRP A 106 4.94 0.40 6.51
N SER A 107 5.33 0.92 7.67
CA SER A 107 5.01 2.29 8.08
C SER A 107 5.62 3.39 7.20
N ARG A 108 6.60 3.04 6.36
CA ARG A 108 7.35 3.98 5.50
C ARG A 108 7.29 3.63 4.01
N CYS A 109 6.43 2.69 3.62
CA CYS A 109 6.35 2.25 2.24
C CYS A 109 5.46 3.18 1.38
N PRO A 110 6.01 4.03 0.51
CA PRO A 110 5.23 4.90 -0.36
C PRO A 110 4.55 4.13 -1.49
N ASN A 111 5.13 2.99 -1.89
CA ASN A 111 4.64 2.21 -3.03
C ASN A 111 3.26 1.62 -2.76
N ILE A 112 3.05 1.03 -1.58
CA ILE A 112 1.78 0.36 -1.25
C ILE A 112 0.61 1.33 -1.23
N ALA A 113 0.76 2.49 -0.60
CA ALA A 113 -0.33 3.48 -0.53
C ALA A 113 -0.70 4.02 -1.92
N ALA A 114 0.30 4.30 -2.76
CA ALA A 114 0.08 4.77 -4.13
C ALA A 114 -0.58 3.70 -5.01
N ALA A 115 -0.13 2.44 -4.91
CA ALA A 115 -0.73 1.32 -5.64
C ALA A 115 -2.17 1.07 -5.20
N TRP A 116 -2.44 1.04 -3.90
CA TRP A 116 -3.78 0.90 -3.35
C TRP A 116 -4.73 1.95 -3.89
N LYS A 117 -4.35 3.23 -3.78
CA LYS A 117 -5.14 4.35 -4.29
C LYS A 117 -5.43 4.19 -5.78
N THR A 118 -4.38 3.94 -6.59
CA THR A 118 -4.51 3.83 -8.05
C THR A 118 -5.45 2.69 -8.46
N LEU A 119 -5.29 1.50 -7.88
CA LEU A 119 -6.14 0.35 -8.23
C LEU A 119 -7.59 0.53 -7.74
N SER A 120 -7.79 1.14 -6.58
CA SER A 120 -9.13 1.50 -6.09
C SER A 120 -9.83 2.47 -7.05
N GLU A 121 -9.13 3.51 -7.51
CA GLU A 121 -9.64 4.47 -8.50
C GLU A 121 -9.91 3.83 -9.87
N LEU A 122 -9.17 2.81 -10.25
CA LEU A 122 -9.41 2.01 -11.46
C LEU A 122 -10.61 1.05 -11.31
N GLY A 123 -11.20 0.93 -10.13
CA GLY A 123 -12.40 0.15 -9.87
C GLY A 123 -12.16 -1.31 -9.52
N PHE A 124 -10.99 -1.68 -9.00
CA PHE A 124 -10.75 -3.03 -8.46
C PHE A 124 -11.51 -3.21 -7.15
N THR A 125 -12.43 -4.18 -7.09
CA THR A 125 -13.36 -4.36 -5.97
C THR A 125 -12.90 -5.39 -4.93
N GLN A 126 -11.98 -6.29 -5.29
CA GLN A 126 -11.43 -7.32 -4.41
C GLN A 126 -9.90 -7.14 -4.24
N LEU A 127 -9.53 -5.93 -3.85
CA LEU A 127 -8.13 -5.55 -3.63
C LEU A 127 -7.70 -5.90 -2.21
N LYS A 128 -6.56 -6.56 -2.10
CA LYS A 128 -5.89 -6.93 -0.84
C LYS A 128 -4.44 -6.46 -0.87
N VAL A 129 -3.85 -6.35 0.30
CA VAL A 129 -2.45 -5.98 0.49
C VAL A 129 -1.78 -7.02 1.37
N LEU A 130 -0.70 -7.63 0.89
CA LEU A 130 0.13 -8.49 1.72
C LEU A 130 0.87 -7.63 2.76
N TYR A 131 0.61 -7.93 4.04
CA TYR A 131 1.23 -7.22 5.13
C TYR A 131 2.67 -7.67 5.33
N ILE A 132 3.60 -6.81 5.01
CA ILE A 132 5.05 -7.02 5.18
C ILE A 132 5.58 -5.95 6.13
N PRO A 133 5.68 -6.25 7.45
CA PRO A 133 6.06 -5.25 8.45
C PRO A 133 7.50 -4.76 8.30
N ASN A 134 8.44 -5.61 7.90
CA ASN A 134 9.86 -5.29 7.80
C ASN A 134 10.34 -5.23 6.34
N ASN A 135 10.48 -6.38 5.69
CA ASN A 135 10.87 -6.52 4.29
C ASN A 135 10.53 -7.93 3.78
N PHE A 136 10.61 -8.12 2.45
CA PHE A 136 10.27 -9.40 1.80
C PHE A 136 11.17 -10.56 2.26
N GLY A 137 12.44 -10.31 2.51
CA GLY A 137 13.36 -11.35 3.02
C GLY A 137 12.88 -11.89 4.36
N ALA A 138 12.79 -11.02 5.36
CA ALA A 138 12.47 -11.41 6.75
C ALA A 138 11.03 -11.94 6.92
N ASP A 139 10.06 -11.34 6.21
CA ASP A 139 8.64 -11.62 6.44
C ASP A 139 8.06 -12.68 5.49
N TRP A 140 8.80 -13.04 4.41
CA TRP A 140 8.36 -14.03 3.43
C TRP A 140 9.41 -15.11 3.16
N ALA A 141 10.57 -14.75 2.59
CA ALA A 141 11.54 -15.74 2.11
C ALA A 141 12.17 -16.55 3.24
N GLU A 142 12.61 -15.91 4.33
CA GLU A 142 13.21 -16.56 5.51
C GLU A 142 12.20 -17.38 6.32
N LYS A 143 10.89 -17.16 6.10
CA LYS A 143 9.82 -18.01 6.64
C LYS A 143 9.61 -19.29 5.85
N GLY A 144 10.35 -19.49 4.75
CA GLY A 144 10.22 -20.65 3.88
C GLY A 144 8.97 -20.65 3.01
N TYR A 145 8.36 -19.48 2.80
CA TYR A 145 7.24 -19.36 1.86
C TYR A 145 7.72 -19.37 0.41
N PRO A 146 6.87 -19.72 -0.56
CA PRO A 146 7.28 -19.93 -1.93
C PRO A 146 7.91 -18.68 -2.56
N VAL A 147 9.08 -18.84 -3.19
CA VAL A 147 9.75 -17.80 -3.98
C VAL A 147 10.22 -18.37 -5.31
N VAL A 148 10.32 -17.51 -6.31
CA VAL A 148 11.04 -17.72 -7.56
C VAL A 148 12.08 -16.61 -7.72
N HIS A 149 13.17 -16.95 -8.37
CA HIS A 149 14.25 -16.04 -8.73
C HIS A 149 14.15 -15.75 -10.22
N GLY A 150 14.36 -14.49 -10.60
CA GLY A 150 14.32 -14.06 -12.02
C GLY A 150 15.62 -14.30 -12.76
#